data_05699273e0a19fa5e9cc25629eb157b3
#
_entry.id   05699273e0a19fa5e9cc25629eb157b3
#
_cell.length_a   1.000
_cell.length_b   1.000
_cell.length_c   1.000
_cell.angle_alpha   90.00
_cell.angle_beta   90.00
_cell.angle_gamma   90.00
#
_symmetry.space_group_name_H-M   'P 1'
#
loop_
_entity.id
_entity.type
_entity.pdbx_description
1 polymer ?
#
loop_
_entity_poly.entity_id
_entity_poly.type
_entity_poly.pdbx_seq_one_letter_code
_entity_poly.pdbx_strand_id
1 'polypeptide(L)'
;MKYMLLIWNRPGFTEELSEQERTALFGEVDEIMKELTETGELIGGQALANPSQTLTVRQVDGNPEILDGPFMESKEQFAGYLAVDCDSPQRAAEIAARWPDVRYGGAMEVRPIMDEAGTEM
;
A
#
# COMPACT_ATOMS: atom_id res chain seq x y z
N MET A 1 12.86 -7.62 -11.58
CA MET A 1 12.51 -8.11 -10.24
C MET A 1 11.19 -7.49 -9.80
N LYS A 2 10.44 -8.24 -9.04
CA LYS A 2 9.10 -7.81 -8.60
C LYS A 2 9.13 -7.36 -7.15
N TYR A 3 8.47 -6.24 -6.89
CA TYR A 3 8.39 -5.63 -5.57
C TYR A 3 6.95 -5.26 -5.25
N MET A 4 6.60 -5.43 -3.99
CA MET A 4 5.36 -4.88 -3.45
C MET A 4 5.69 -3.57 -2.74
N LEU A 5 4.94 -2.52 -3.08
CA LEU A 5 5.01 -1.23 -2.42
C LEU A 5 3.81 -1.15 -1.50
N LEU A 6 4.06 -1.27 -0.20
CA LEU A 6 3.01 -1.32 0.81
C LEU A 6 2.73 0.09 1.31
N ILE A 7 1.47 0.47 1.27
CA ILE A 7 1.02 1.82 1.63
C ILE A 7 0.50 1.81 3.06
N TRP A 8 1.14 2.58 3.92
CA TRP A 8 0.73 2.78 5.30
C TRP A 8 0.32 4.22 5.51
N ASN A 9 -0.88 4.46 6.01
CA ASN A 9 -1.36 5.81 6.26
C ASN A 9 -2.28 5.86 7.48
N ARG A 10 -2.54 7.08 7.94
CA ARG A 10 -3.52 7.31 9.00
C ARG A 10 -4.92 7.24 8.39
N PRO A 11 -5.80 6.34 8.89
CA PRO A 11 -7.15 6.21 8.34
C PRO A 11 -7.88 7.53 8.30
N GLY A 12 -8.52 7.82 7.16
CA GLY A 12 -9.32 9.03 7.00
C GLY A 12 -8.55 10.31 6.77
N PHE A 13 -7.22 10.25 6.58
CA PHE A 13 -6.43 11.48 6.40
C PHE A 13 -6.88 12.31 5.21
N THR A 14 -7.36 11.68 4.14
CA THR A 14 -7.83 12.40 2.95
C THR A 14 -9.08 13.23 3.22
N GLU A 15 -9.89 12.83 4.19
CA GLU A 15 -11.09 13.59 4.58
C GLU A 15 -10.76 14.91 5.28
N GLU A 16 -9.55 15.01 5.84
CA GLU A 16 -9.06 16.22 6.49
C GLU A 16 -8.49 17.24 5.51
N LEU A 17 -8.23 16.81 4.28
CA LEU A 17 -7.71 17.67 3.23
C LEU A 17 -8.82 18.54 2.65
N SER A 18 -8.44 19.71 2.13
CA SER A 18 -9.37 20.50 1.33
C SER A 18 -9.75 19.73 0.07
N GLU A 19 -10.85 20.13 -0.56
CA GLU A 19 -11.25 19.53 -1.84
C GLU A 19 -10.15 19.67 -2.89
N GLN A 20 -9.50 20.84 -2.92
CA GLN A 20 -8.42 21.12 -3.85
C GLN A 20 -7.21 20.23 -3.60
N GLU A 21 -6.81 20.07 -2.35
CA GLU A 21 -5.69 19.19 -1.97
C GLU A 21 -6.00 17.73 -2.31
N ARG A 22 -7.21 17.28 -2.05
CA ARG A 22 -7.65 15.92 -2.35
C ARG A 22 -7.64 15.65 -3.85
N THR A 23 -8.15 16.58 -4.64
CA THR A 23 -8.12 16.47 -6.11
C THR A 23 -6.69 16.39 -6.62
N ALA A 24 -5.80 17.21 -6.09
CA ALA A 24 -4.39 17.19 -6.47
C ALA A 24 -3.72 15.86 -6.12
N LEU A 25 -4.02 15.33 -4.94
CA LEU A 25 -3.47 14.06 -4.49
C LEU A 25 -3.91 12.90 -5.42
N PHE A 26 -5.18 12.81 -5.72
CA PHE A 26 -5.69 11.77 -6.61
C PHE A 26 -5.16 11.94 -8.04
N GLY A 27 -4.95 13.17 -8.47
CA GLY A 27 -4.33 13.45 -9.77
C GLY A 27 -2.88 12.95 -9.83
N GLU A 28 -2.11 13.12 -8.76
CA GLU A 28 -0.75 12.59 -8.68
C GLU A 28 -0.71 11.07 -8.75
N VAL A 29 -1.62 10.42 -8.03
CA VAL A 29 -1.74 8.96 -8.05
C VAL A 29 -2.04 8.47 -9.47
N ASP A 30 -3.00 9.11 -10.14
CA ASP A 30 -3.36 8.75 -11.51
C ASP A 30 -2.19 8.91 -12.47
N GLU A 31 -1.40 9.97 -12.33
CA GLU A 31 -0.20 10.20 -13.15
C GLU A 31 0.85 9.12 -12.94
N ILE A 32 1.10 8.73 -11.69
CA ILE A 32 2.05 7.67 -11.37
C ILE A 32 1.58 6.35 -11.99
N MET A 33 0.31 6.01 -11.81
CA MET A 33 -0.25 4.78 -12.36
C MET A 33 -0.17 4.74 -13.88
N LYS A 34 -0.46 5.86 -14.53
CA LYS A 34 -0.36 6.00 -15.98
C LYS A 34 1.08 5.80 -16.46
N GLU A 35 2.02 6.47 -15.81
CA GLU A 35 3.44 6.38 -16.15
C GLU A 35 3.96 4.94 -16.01
N LEU A 36 3.62 4.27 -14.90
CA LEU A 36 4.07 2.90 -14.66
C LEU A 36 3.42 1.91 -15.63
N THR A 37 2.21 2.20 -16.08
CA THR A 37 1.55 1.41 -17.13
C THR A 37 2.28 1.58 -18.46
N GLU A 38 2.65 2.80 -18.81
CA GLU A 38 3.38 3.10 -20.04
C GLU A 38 4.78 2.50 -20.07
N THR A 39 5.47 2.47 -18.94
CA THR A 39 6.81 1.87 -18.85
C THR A 39 6.74 0.33 -18.77
N GLY A 40 5.56 -0.22 -18.51
CA GLY A 40 5.39 -1.66 -18.32
C GLY A 40 5.80 -2.15 -16.93
N GLU A 41 6.11 -1.23 -16.01
CA GLU A 41 6.54 -1.60 -14.66
C GLU A 41 5.37 -2.02 -13.75
N LEU A 42 4.15 -1.52 -14.01
CA LEU A 42 3.01 -1.82 -13.16
C LEU A 42 2.50 -3.24 -13.37
N ILE A 43 2.47 -4.05 -12.32
CA ILE A 43 1.87 -5.39 -12.35
C ILE A 43 0.42 -5.33 -11.85
N GLY A 44 0.17 -4.56 -10.81
CA GLY A 44 -1.16 -4.43 -10.23
C GLY A 44 -1.14 -3.64 -8.94
N GLY A 45 -2.26 -3.63 -8.24
CA GLY A 45 -2.41 -2.95 -6.97
C GLY A 45 -3.86 -2.90 -6.55
N GLN A 46 -4.07 -2.68 -5.25
CA GLN A 46 -5.41 -2.56 -4.67
C GLN A 46 -5.40 -1.56 -3.52
N ALA A 47 -6.42 -0.72 -3.47
CA ALA A 47 -6.72 0.07 -2.29
C ALA A 47 -7.62 -0.74 -1.37
N LEU A 48 -7.40 -0.62 -0.07
CA LEU A 48 -8.21 -1.32 0.93
C LEU A 48 -9.21 -0.37 1.57
N ALA A 49 -10.33 -0.94 2.01
CA ALA A 49 -11.35 -0.20 2.75
C ALA A 49 -10.81 0.23 4.12
N ASN A 50 -11.55 1.10 4.79
CA ASN A 50 -11.20 1.59 6.13
C ASN A 50 -10.95 0.41 7.09
N PRO A 51 -9.91 0.46 7.93
CA PRO A 51 -9.60 -0.61 8.89
C PRO A 51 -10.74 -0.97 9.83
N SER A 52 -11.72 -0.09 10.04
CA SER A 52 -12.91 -0.39 10.84
C SER A 52 -13.72 -1.56 10.28
N GLN A 53 -13.54 -1.90 9.00
CA GLN A 53 -14.24 -3.01 8.36
C GLN A 53 -13.41 -4.30 8.39
N THR A 54 -12.31 -4.32 9.12
CA THR A 54 -11.42 -5.47 9.19
C THR A 54 -11.96 -6.55 10.12
N LEU A 55 -11.79 -7.80 9.73
CA LEU A 55 -11.97 -8.95 10.61
C LEU A 55 -10.60 -9.60 10.79
N THR A 56 -10.25 -9.89 12.03
CA THR A 56 -9.01 -10.59 12.35
C THR A 56 -9.33 -12.01 12.80
N VAL A 57 -8.61 -12.98 12.27
CA VAL A 57 -8.75 -14.37 12.66
C VAL A 57 -7.50 -14.78 13.43
N ARG A 58 -7.69 -15.25 14.66
CA ARG A 58 -6.60 -15.70 15.52
C ARG A 58 -6.98 -17.00 16.21
N GLN A 59 -5.98 -17.77 16.61
CA GLN A 59 -6.21 -18.93 17.44
C GLN A 59 -6.32 -18.52 18.91
N VAL A 60 -7.41 -18.91 19.57
CA VAL A 60 -7.65 -18.67 20.99
C VAL A 60 -7.96 -20.02 21.61
N ASP A 61 -7.15 -20.44 22.59
CA ASP A 61 -7.27 -21.72 23.26
C ASP A 61 -7.34 -22.92 22.28
N GLY A 62 -6.52 -22.86 21.22
CA GLY A 62 -6.43 -23.90 20.21
C GLY A 62 -7.48 -23.87 19.12
N ASN A 63 -8.38 -22.91 19.13
CA ASN A 63 -9.44 -22.77 18.13
C ASN A 63 -9.34 -21.43 17.40
N PRO A 64 -9.59 -21.41 16.06
CA PRO A 64 -9.64 -20.13 15.36
C PRO A 64 -10.88 -19.34 15.78
N GLU A 65 -10.68 -18.06 16.05
CA GLU A 65 -11.76 -17.14 16.38
C GLU A 65 -11.71 -15.92 15.47
N ILE A 66 -12.86 -15.38 15.17
CA ILE A 66 -13.03 -14.17 14.35
C ILE A 66 -13.29 -12.99 15.27
N LEU A 67 -12.43 -11.97 15.17
CA LEU A 67 -12.50 -10.77 16.00
C LEU A 67 -12.73 -9.56 15.11
N ASP A 68 -13.50 -8.59 15.60
CA ASP A 68 -13.70 -7.34 14.89
C ASP A 68 -12.48 -6.43 15.03
N GLY A 69 -12.12 -5.77 13.94
CA GLY A 69 -11.07 -4.79 13.91
C GLY A 69 -9.72 -5.34 13.47
N PRO A 70 -8.73 -4.46 13.26
CA PRO A 70 -7.41 -4.84 12.80
C PRO A 70 -6.62 -5.58 13.87
N PHE A 71 -5.67 -6.41 13.43
CA PHE A 71 -4.79 -7.20 14.30
C PHE A 71 -4.00 -6.31 15.26
N MET A 72 -3.49 -5.19 14.75
CA MET A 72 -2.77 -4.22 15.55
C MET A 72 -3.44 -2.87 15.45
N GLU A 73 -3.67 -2.23 16.58
CA GLU A 73 -4.06 -0.83 16.60
C GLU A 73 -2.79 0.01 16.49
N SER A 74 -2.77 0.85 15.47
CA SER A 74 -1.65 1.71 15.17
C SER A 74 -2.16 3.00 14.55
N LYS A 75 -1.39 4.06 14.72
CA LYS A 75 -1.71 5.36 14.12
C LYS A 75 -1.78 5.26 12.60
N GLU A 76 -0.85 4.50 12.02
CA GLU A 76 -0.86 4.16 10.60
C GLU A 76 -1.34 2.73 10.43
N GLN A 77 -2.18 2.51 9.41
CA GLN A 77 -2.73 1.22 9.07
C GLN A 77 -2.36 0.87 7.63
N PHE A 78 -2.35 -0.41 7.32
CA PHE A 78 -2.11 -0.90 5.97
C PHE A 78 -3.31 -0.50 5.09
N ALA A 79 -3.05 0.32 4.08
CA ALA A 79 -4.10 0.95 3.27
C ALA A 79 -4.21 0.39 1.86
N GLY A 80 -3.23 -0.37 1.42
CA GLY A 80 -3.21 -0.91 0.06
C GLY A 80 -1.79 -1.12 -0.43
N TYR A 81 -1.69 -1.52 -1.69
CA TYR A 81 -0.37 -1.80 -2.26
C TYR A 81 -0.35 -1.56 -3.76
N LEU A 82 0.86 -1.39 -4.27
CA LEU A 82 1.19 -1.54 -5.68
C LEU A 82 2.15 -2.71 -5.82
N ALA A 83 2.08 -3.41 -6.95
CA ALA A 83 3.09 -4.37 -7.33
C ALA A 83 3.76 -3.90 -8.61
N VAL A 84 5.07 -3.87 -8.63
CA VAL A 84 5.86 -3.40 -9.79
C VAL A 84 6.93 -4.42 -10.16
N ASP A 85 7.25 -4.46 -11.46
CA ASP A 85 8.38 -5.21 -11.97
C ASP A 85 9.38 -4.18 -12.52
N CYS A 86 10.53 -4.05 -11.87
CA CYS A 86 11.50 -3.04 -12.23
C CYS A 86 12.93 -3.55 -12.02
N ASP A 87 13.90 -2.75 -12.44
CA ASP A 87 15.30 -3.19 -12.55
C ASP A 87 16.02 -3.35 -11.22
N SER A 88 15.59 -2.64 -10.19
CA SER A 88 16.33 -2.61 -8.92
C SER A 88 15.44 -2.20 -7.75
N PRO A 89 15.84 -2.53 -6.50
CA PRO A 89 15.16 -2.01 -5.32
C PRO A 89 15.20 -0.49 -5.24
N GLN A 90 16.25 0.13 -5.76
CA GLN A 90 16.37 1.59 -5.80
C GLN A 90 15.29 2.21 -6.69
N ARG A 91 15.00 1.58 -7.84
CA ARG A 91 13.92 2.04 -8.71
C ARG A 91 12.58 1.91 -8.02
N ALA A 92 12.34 0.79 -7.34
CA ALA A 92 11.11 0.59 -6.58
C ALA A 92 10.95 1.66 -5.48
N ALA A 93 12.03 1.98 -4.77
CA ALA A 93 12.04 3.02 -3.76
C ALA A 93 11.79 4.42 -4.34
N GLU A 94 12.31 4.72 -5.51
CA GLU A 94 12.03 5.98 -6.21
C GLU A 94 10.54 6.12 -6.52
N ILE A 95 9.91 5.06 -6.98
CA ILE A 95 8.46 5.04 -7.23
C ILE A 95 7.70 5.27 -5.93
N ALA A 96 8.06 4.55 -4.87
CA ALA A 96 7.42 4.67 -3.56
C ALA A 96 7.55 6.08 -2.99
N ALA A 97 8.70 6.74 -3.18
CA ALA A 97 8.94 8.09 -2.67
C ALA A 97 8.02 9.13 -3.30
N ARG A 98 7.48 8.86 -4.47
CA ARG A 98 6.56 9.76 -5.17
C ARG A 98 5.12 9.61 -4.69
N TRP A 99 4.81 8.54 -3.93
CA TRP A 99 3.44 8.30 -3.48
C TRP A 99 3.03 9.39 -2.48
N PRO A 100 1.91 10.10 -2.74
CA PRO A 100 1.60 11.29 -1.96
C PRO A 100 1.35 11.05 -0.48
N ASP A 101 0.95 9.86 -0.08
CA ASP A 101 0.70 9.52 1.33
C ASP A 101 1.91 9.79 2.22
N VAL A 102 3.13 9.70 1.67
CA VAL A 102 4.37 9.96 2.41
C VAL A 102 4.43 11.40 2.93
N ARG A 103 3.89 12.36 2.16
CA ARG A 103 3.88 13.77 2.58
C ARG A 103 2.88 14.06 3.69
N TYR A 104 1.93 13.17 3.90
CA TYR A 104 0.87 13.33 4.91
C TYR A 104 1.07 12.44 6.13
N GLY A 105 2.32 12.13 6.43
CA GLY A 105 2.67 11.35 7.62
C GLY A 105 2.58 9.85 7.45
N GLY A 106 2.25 9.37 6.24
CA GLY A 106 2.27 7.95 5.94
C GLY A 106 3.68 7.45 5.61
N ALA A 107 3.75 6.18 5.28
CA ALA A 107 5.00 5.54 4.88
C ALA A 107 4.75 4.53 3.77
N MET A 108 5.79 4.27 2.99
CA MET A 108 5.80 3.22 1.99
C MET A 108 6.89 2.23 2.32
N GLU A 109 6.54 0.96 2.31
CA GLU A 109 7.52 -0.10 2.41
C GLU A 109 7.71 -0.76 1.05
N VAL A 110 8.97 -1.08 0.73
CA VAL A 110 9.34 -1.77 -0.50
C VAL A 110 9.81 -3.15 -0.12
N ARG A 111 9.13 -4.18 -0.64
CA ARG A 111 9.46 -5.55 -0.27
C ARG A 111 9.51 -6.45 -1.49
N PRO A 112 10.60 -7.19 -1.69
CA PRO A 112 10.69 -8.13 -2.81
C PRO A 112 9.60 -9.20 -2.73
N ILE A 113 9.05 -9.56 -3.89
CA ILE A 113 8.08 -10.64 -4.00
C ILE A 113 8.83 -11.93 -4.29
N MET A 114 8.46 -13.01 -3.61
CA MET A 114 9.04 -14.32 -3.85
C MET A 114 8.32 -15.03 -4.99
N ASP A 115 9.06 -15.89 -5.70
CA ASP A 115 8.45 -16.77 -6.70
C ASP A 115 7.77 -17.97 -6.01
N GLU A 116 7.17 -18.85 -6.80
CA GLU A 116 6.47 -20.04 -6.28
C GLU A 116 7.39 -21.00 -5.54
N ALA A 117 8.70 -20.97 -5.83
CA ALA A 117 9.69 -21.79 -5.14
C ALA A 117 10.21 -21.14 -3.84
N GLY A 118 9.70 -19.97 -3.49
CA GLY A 118 10.10 -19.25 -2.29
C GLY A 118 11.38 -18.42 -2.47
N THR A 119 11.73 -18.11 -3.71
CA THR A 119 12.92 -17.31 -4.05
C THR A 119 12.46 -15.90 -4.46
N GLU A 120 13.25 -14.88 -4.16
CA GLU A 120 12.95 -13.50 -4.58
C GLU A 120 12.94 -13.42 -6.11
N MET A 121 11.93 -12.73 -6.61
CA MET A 121 11.73 -12.58 -8.06
C MET A 121 12.44 -11.39 -8.64
#